data_f2b1d5adfc639023b86374fb3210f812
#
_entry.id   f2b1d5adfc639023b86374fb3210f812
#
_cell.length_a   1.000
_cell.length_b   1.000
_cell.length_c   1.000
_cell.angle_alpha   90.00
_cell.angle_beta   90.00
_cell.angle_gamma   90.00
#
_symmetry.space_group_name_H-M   'P 1'
#
loop_
_entity.id
_entity.type
_entity.pdbx_description
1 polymer ?
#
loop_
_entity_poly.entity_id
_entity_poly.type
_entity_poly.pdbx_seq_one_letter_code
_entity_poly.pdbx_strand_id
1 'polypeptide(L)'
;MPVSTDLRLNPFLHIDADRVYNPLTDRALTAADAQYAAVRAFLGGGAASADLERDGWAVRDDVSRQSRLKVVSLETMTACNQKCYFCPVSIAPREDAVMSVDLFENIVNMLTSYRPTIESVFLQSYNEPTLDRRFLDQCRTLFAADLPVAVLSNGTGLTPAKIDAIVEGGPLRYLCINLSTLDRDRYQHDRGEDHVAAVLRNLDYAKDRRVADRMNIVVLGTGDATHDVDFAAIRERFAGSRFEVERHVVMDRAGWLDVGLKPAQRKRHLAGCDNVGSRPLQHLHITPKGKCVLCCEDYDEKYVVGDLTTHTIAEVLEGDELARMRRWVYGLEEAPDDFMCRNCIFARER
;
A
#
# COMPACT_ATOMS: atom_id res chain seq x y z
N MET A 1 -29.91 5.10 15.59
CA MET A 1 -29.41 4.55 16.87
C MET A 1 -29.29 5.71 17.86
N PRO A 2 -29.56 5.53 19.16
CA PRO A 2 -29.38 6.60 20.13
C PRO A 2 -27.88 6.99 20.13
N VAL A 3 -27.57 8.28 20.03
CA VAL A 3 -26.24 8.84 20.16
C VAL A 3 -25.74 8.51 21.56
N SER A 4 -24.63 7.78 21.67
CA SER A 4 -24.00 7.51 22.98
C SER A 4 -23.54 8.85 23.57
N THR A 5 -23.97 9.17 24.78
CA THR A 5 -23.55 10.40 25.47
C THR A 5 -22.16 10.27 26.09
N ASP A 6 -21.63 9.06 26.20
CA ASP A 6 -20.39 8.77 26.89
C ASP A 6 -19.20 8.77 25.93
N LEU A 7 -18.20 9.59 26.27
CA LEU A 7 -16.93 9.65 25.57
C LEU A 7 -16.15 8.35 25.79
N ARG A 8 -15.68 7.73 24.73
CA ARG A 8 -14.84 6.53 24.77
C ARG A 8 -13.55 6.73 23.96
N LEU A 9 -12.54 5.98 24.27
CA LEU A 9 -11.32 5.97 23.47
C LEU A 9 -11.65 5.62 22.01
N ASN A 10 -11.02 6.32 21.06
CA ASN A 10 -11.18 5.98 19.64
C ASN A 10 -10.66 4.53 19.41
N PRO A 11 -11.51 3.62 18.94
CA PRO A 11 -11.17 2.20 18.85
C PRO A 11 -10.12 1.90 17.78
N PHE A 12 -9.81 2.85 16.91
CA PHE A 12 -8.83 2.69 15.82
C PHE A 12 -7.43 3.17 16.19
N LEU A 13 -7.19 3.58 17.43
CA LEU A 13 -5.85 3.96 17.86
C LEU A 13 -4.90 2.76 17.87
N HIS A 14 -3.68 2.98 17.38
CA HIS A 14 -2.57 2.09 17.62
C HIS A 14 -1.85 2.54 18.89
N ILE A 15 -1.87 1.69 19.91
CA ILE A 15 -1.34 2.00 21.21
C ILE A 15 -0.15 1.11 21.47
N ASP A 16 1.04 1.73 21.50
CA ASP A 16 2.30 1.09 21.83
C ASP A 16 2.82 1.58 23.20
N ALA A 17 3.92 1.04 23.69
CA ALA A 17 4.47 1.40 25.00
C ALA A 17 4.80 2.91 25.12
N ASP A 18 5.34 3.50 24.06
CA ASP A 18 5.90 4.85 24.00
C ASP A 18 5.19 5.77 22.99
N ARG A 19 4.20 5.25 22.24
CA ARG A 19 3.51 5.96 21.17
C ARG A 19 2.02 5.65 21.16
N VAL A 20 1.21 6.65 20.79
CA VAL A 20 -0.19 6.47 20.40
C VAL A 20 -0.36 7.09 19.02
N TYR A 21 -0.85 6.31 18.05
CA TYR A 21 -1.09 6.78 16.69
C TYR A 21 -2.57 6.69 16.33
N ASN A 22 -3.10 7.75 15.73
CA ASN A 22 -4.46 7.80 15.23
C ASN A 22 -4.44 7.80 13.69
N PRO A 23 -4.79 6.70 13.03
CA PRO A 23 -4.78 6.63 11.57
C PRO A 23 -5.87 7.49 10.90
N LEU A 24 -6.94 7.87 11.58
CA LEU A 24 -7.97 8.76 11.03
C LEU A 24 -7.50 10.21 10.92
N THR A 25 -6.64 10.66 11.84
CA THR A 25 -6.07 12.01 11.83
C THR A 25 -4.64 12.04 11.31
N ASP A 26 -4.02 10.87 11.17
CA ASP A 26 -2.60 10.68 10.81
C ASP A 26 -1.64 11.34 11.80
N ARG A 27 -2.04 11.41 13.07
CA ARG A 27 -1.24 12.01 14.16
C ARG A 27 -0.71 10.94 15.10
N ALA A 28 0.52 11.14 15.53
CA ALA A 28 1.14 10.34 16.58
C ALA A 28 1.47 11.22 17.78
N LEU A 29 1.35 10.65 18.97
CA LEU A 29 1.78 11.25 20.23
C LEU A 29 2.84 10.35 20.87
N THR A 30 3.84 11.00 21.44
CA THR A 30 4.91 10.40 22.25
C THR A 30 4.98 11.12 23.60
N ALA A 31 5.84 10.67 24.50
CA ALA A 31 6.02 11.32 25.80
C ALA A 31 6.44 12.81 25.72
N ALA A 32 6.92 13.28 24.56
CA ALA A 32 7.25 14.69 24.32
C ALA A 32 6.01 15.56 24.06
N ASP A 33 4.86 14.96 23.75
CA ASP A 33 3.64 15.67 23.40
C ASP A 33 2.76 15.92 24.62
N ALA A 34 2.28 17.15 24.81
CA ALA A 34 1.48 17.53 25.98
C ALA A 34 0.19 16.69 26.13
N GLN A 35 -0.42 16.24 25.02
CA GLN A 35 -1.63 15.42 25.04
C GLN A 35 -1.37 13.94 25.35
N TYR A 36 -0.12 13.45 25.23
CA TYR A 36 0.20 12.04 25.45
C TYR A 36 -0.22 11.54 26.82
N ALA A 37 0.14 12.30 27.87
CA ALA A 37 -0.22 11.95 29.25
C ALA A 37 -1.75 11.88 29.45
N ALA A 38 -2.51 12.80 28.83
CA ALA A 38 -3.97 12.83 28.93
C ALA A 38 -4.60 11.60 28.22
N VAL A 39 -4.13 11.22 27.02
CA VAL A 39 -4.59 10.02 26.31
C VAL A 39 -4.27 8.76 27.13
N ARG A 40 -3.05 8.67 27.70
CA ARG A 40 -2.64 7.52 28.55
C ARG A 40 -3.45 7.43 29.83
N ALA A 41 -3.75 8.56 30.47
CA ALA A 41 -4.61 8.59 31.65
C ALA A 41 -6.05 8.14 31.31
N PHE A 42 -6.60 8.63 30.21
CA PHE A 42 -7.93 8.20 29.74
C PHE A 42 -7.98 6.69 29.41
N LEU A 43 -6.94 6.15 28.82
CA LEU A 43 -6.76 4.71 28.58
C LEU A 43 -6.77 3.89 29.88
N GLY A 44 -6.22 4.46 30.97
CA GLY A 44 -6.23 3.88 32.31
C GLY A 44 -7.52 4.11 33.12
N GLY A 45 -8.61 4.60 32.49
CA GLY A 45 -9.88 4.87 33.16
C GLY A 45 -10.03 6.27 33.77
N GLY A 46 -9.10 7.18 33.46
CA GLY A 46 -9.22 8.59 33.85
C GLY A 46 -10.33 9.33 33.13
N ALA A 47 -10.57 10.59 33.50
CA ALA A 47 -11.60 11.42 32.87
C ALA A 47 -11.21 11.82 31.44
N ALA A 48 -12.17 11.75 30.54
CA ALA A 48 -12.05 12.29 29.20
C ALA A 48 -12.16 13.82 29.21
N SER A 49 -11.46 14.49 28.30
CA SER A 49 -11.55 15.93 28.10
C SER A 49 -12.11 16.26 26.72
N ALA A 50 -12.72 17.45 26.58
CA ALA A 50 -13.20 17.96 25.30
C ALA A 50 -12.07 18.08 24.24
N ASP A 51 -10.83 18.28 24.67
CA ASP A 51 -9.68 18.34 23.78
C ASP A 51 -9.35 16.98 23.16
N LEU A 52 -9.52 15.88 23.90
CA LEU A 52 -9.34 14.53 23.36
C LEU A 52 -10.39 14.20 22.31
N GLU A 53 -11.62 14.66 22.46
CA GLU A 53 -12.68 14.50 21.48
C GLU A 53 -12.41 15.33 20.23
N ARG A 54 -12.15 16.63 20.38
CA ARG A 54 -11.85 17.54 19.27
C ARG A 54 -10.68 17.04 18.40
N ASP A 55 -9.68 16.45 19.03
CA ASP A 55 -8.47 15.98 18.35
C ASP A 55 -8.56 14.50 17.91
N GLY A 56 -9.72 13.86 18.09
CA GLY A 56 -10.04 12.53 17.61
C GLY A 56 -9.44 11.37 18.42
N TRP A 57 -8.87 11.64 19.60
CA TRP A 57 -8.36 10.60 20.51
C TRP A 57 -9.49 9.89 21.27
N ALA A 58 -10.58 10.60 21.48
CA ALA A 58 -11.83 10.06 22.04
C ALA A 58 -13.00 10.33 21.11
N VAL A 59 -14.02 9.49 21.13
CA VAL A 59 -15.19 9.56 20.25
C VAL A 59 -16.47 9.22 21.02
N ARG A 60 -17.61 9.75 20.57
CA ARG A 60 -18.97 9.38 21.07
C ARG A 60 -19.64 8.37 20.18
N ASP A 61 -19.51 8.57 18.87
CA ASP A 61 -20.21 7.81 17.85
C ASP A 61 -19.36 6.68 17.27
N ASP A 62 -19.98 5.83 16.48
CA ASP A 62 -19.28 4.83 15.68
C ASP A 62 -18.46 5.51 14.57
N VAL A 63 -17.17 5.28 14.58
CA VAL A 63 -16.22 5.82 13.60
C VAL A 63 -15.85 4.80 12.50
N SER A 64 -16.54 3.65 12.44
CA SER A 64 -16.19 2.58 11.49
C SER A 64 -16.37 2.99 10.02
N ARG A 65 -17.17 4.01 9.74
CA ARG A 65 -17.34 4.59 8.40
C ARG A 65 -16.36 5.70 8.06
N GLN A 66 -15.55 6.14 9.02
CA GLN A 66 -14.57 7.20 8.78
C GLN A 66 -13.30 6.64 8.14
N SER A 67 -12.67 7.45 7.31
CA SER A 67 -11.41 7.15 6.66
C SER A 67 -10.57 8.41 6.45
N ARG A 68 -9.27 8.23 6.24
CA ARG A 68 -8.35 9.26 5.78
C ARG A 68 -7.60 8.71 4.57
N LEU A 69 -8.16 8.87 3.39
CA LEU A 69 -7.54 8.33 2.18
C LEU A 69 -6.20 9.00 1.90
N LYS A 70 -5.10 8.23 2.01
CA LYS A 70 -3.72 8.67 1.79
C LYS A 70 -3.08 8.01 0.58
N VAL A 71 -3.40 6.74 0.35
CA VAL A 71 -2.77 5.93 -0.70
C VAL A 71 -3.84 5.25 -1.54
N VAL A 72 -3.69 5.35 -2.84
CA VAL A 72 -4.53 4.64 -3.80
C VAL A 72 -3.66 3.69 -4.61
N SER A 73 -4.03 2.42 -4.68
CA SER A 73 -3.50 1.47 -5.65
C SER A 73 -4.52 1.32 -6.77
N LEU A 74 -4.19 1.80 -7.95
CA LEU A 74 -5.03 1.81 -9.14
C LEU A 74 -4.42 0.84 -10.15
N GLU A 75 -4.85 -0.41 -10.12
CA GLU A 75 -4.39 -1.42 -11.04
C GLU A 75 -5.08 -1.25 -12.39
N THR A 76 -4.34 -0.82 -13.42
CA THR A 76 -4.91 -0.49 -14.72
C THR A 76 -5.00 -1.66 -15.68
N MET A 77 -4.30 -2.75 -15.38
CA MET A 77 -4.33 -4.02 -16.11
C MET A 77 -3.81 -5.15 -15.24
N THR A 78 -4.07 -6.41 -15.61
CA THR A 78 -3.55 -7.59 -14.88
C THR A 78 -2.19 -8.08 -15.38
N ALA A 79 -1.70 -7.61 -16.53
CA ALA A 79 -0.53 -8.17 -17.20
C ALA A 79 0.78 -7.82 -16.49
N CYS A 80 1.67 -8.80 -16.39
CA CYS A 80 3.06 -8.67 -15.99
C CYS A 80 3.92 -9.56 -16.88
N ASN A 81 5.15 -9.12 -17.20
CA ASN A 81 6.09 -9.88 -18.02
C ASN A 81 7.10 -10.68 -17.18
N GLN A 82 6.84 -10.86 -15.89
CA GLN A 82 7.64 -11.70 -15.00
C GLN A 82 6.76 -12.71 -14.26
N LYS A 83 7.38 -13.81 -13.82
CA LYS A 83 6.76 -14.90 -13.06
C LYS A 83 7.53 -15.11 -11.76
N CYS A 84 7.60 -14.07 -10.93
CA CYS A 84 8.37 -14.09 -9.69
C CYS A 84 7.81 -15.12 -8.71
N TYR A 85 8.68 -15.95 -8.08
CA TYR A 85 8.26 -16.97 -7.13
C TYR A 85 7.49 -16.42 -5.92
N PHE A 86 7.72 -15.15 -5.58
CA PHE A 86 7.09 -14.45 -4.47
C PHE A 86 5.83 -13.64 -4.90
N CYS A 87 5.29 -13.88 -6.07
CA CYS A 87 4.13 -13.16 -6.59
C CYS A 87 2.99 -14.13 -6.94
N PRO A 88 1.77 -13.90 -6.47
CA PRO A 88 0.61 -14.75 -6.78
C PRO A 88 0.38 -14.98 -8.28
N VAL A 89 0.67 -13.97 -9.10
CA VAL A 89 0.50 -14.03 -10.57
C VAL A 89 1.23 -15.22 -11.22
N SER A 90 2.36 -15.65 -10.65
CA SER A 90 3.14 -16.77 -11.19
C SER A 90 2.50 -18.13 -10.89
N ILE A 91 1.68 -18.22 -9.84
CA ILE A 91 1.07 -19.48 -9.36
C ILE A 91 -0.37 -19.58 -9.86
N ALA A 92 -1.14 -18.51 -9.74
CA ALA A 92 -2.55 -18.44 -10.13
C ALA A 92 -2.79 -17.16 -10.94
N PRO A 93 -2.39 -17.12 -12.22
CA PRO A 93 -2.59 -15.94 -13.06
C PRO A 93 -4.08 -15.63 -13.19
N ARG A 94 -4.42 -14.35 -13.00
CA ARG A 94 -5.80 -13.88 -13.18
C ARG A 94 -6.15 -13.76 -14.66
N GLU A 95 -7.43 -13.73 -14.94
CA GLU A 95 -7.95 -13.40 -16.29
C GLU A 95 -7.40 -12.04 -16.76
N ASP A 96 -7.05 -11.95 -18.04
CA ASP A 96 -6.58 -10.70 -18.63
C ASP A 96 -7.68 -9.64 -18.54
N ALA A 97 -7.36 -8.54 -17.92
CA ALA A 97 -8.24 -7.39 -17.79
C ALA A 97 -7.46 -6.09 -17.97
N VAL A 98 -8.13 -5.12 -18.59
CA VAL A 98 -7.60 -3.78 -18.82
C VAL A 98 -8.70 -2.79 -18.46
N MET A 99 -8.42 -1.86 -17.56
CA MET A 99 -9.34 -0.79 -17.18
C MET A 99 -9.68 0.08 -18.39
N SER A 100 -10.95 0.38 -18.62
CA SER A 100 -11.34 1.30 -19.69
C SER A 100 -10.84 2.73 -19.41
N VAL A 101 -10.68 3.51 -20.46
CA VAL A 101 -10.28 4.92 -20.32
C VAL A 101 -11.31 5.70 -19.52
N ASP A 102 -12.60 5.49 -19.83
CA ASP A 102 -13.70 6.20 -19.15
C ASP A 102 -13.74 5.88 -17.64
N LEU A 103 -13.51 4.60 -17.25
CA LEU A 103 -13.45 4.21 -15.85
C LEU A 103 -12.24 4.85 -15.15
N PHE A 104 -11.07 4.85 -15.81
CA PHE A 104 -9.86 5.48 -15.28
C PHE A 104 -10.07 6.98 -15.04
N GLU A 105 -10.60 7.70 -16.04
CA GLU A 105 -10.88 9.13 -15.94
C GLU A 105 -11.91 9.45 -14.86
N ASN A 106 -12.98 8.65 -14.75
CA ASN A 106 -13.97 8.78 -13.70
C ASN A 106 -13.36 8.61 -12.31
N ILE A 107 -12.49 7.59 -12.13
CA ILE A 107 -11.79 7.38 -10.86
C ILE A 107 -10.89 8.57 -10.55
N VAL A 108 -10.09 9.05 -11.51
CA VAL A 108 -9.23 10.22 -11.32
C VAL A 108 -10.05 11.45 -10.92
N ASN A 109 -11.20 11.69 -11.57
CA ASN A 109 -12.09 12.79 -11.23
C ASN A 109 -12.60 12.69 -9.78
N MET A 110 -13.03 11.51 -9.34
CA MET A 110 -13.47 11.27 -7.96
C MET A 110 -12.34 11.50 -6.95
N LEU A 111 -11.10 11.09 -7.27
CA LEU A 111 -9.92 11.27 -6.42
C LEU A 111 -9.58 12.75 -6.18
N THR A 112 -9.98 13.66 -7.06
CA THR A 112 -9.69 15.10 -6.89
C THR A 112 -10.24 15.68 -5.59
N SER A 113 -11.34 15.13 -5.07
CA SER A 113 -11.93 15.56 -3.79
C SER A 113 -11.06 15.17 -2.58
N TYR A 114 -10.13 14.23 -2.76
CA TYR A 114 -9.24 13.73 -1.71
C TYR A 114 -7.80 14.26 -1.81
N ARG A 115 -7.50 15.17 -2.75
CA ARG A 115 -6.15 15.74 -2.93
C ARG A 115 -5.47 16.17 -1.62
N PRO A 116 -6.17 16.83 -0.68
CA PRO A 116 -5.50 17.31 0.54
C PRO A 116 -4.94 16.20 1.43
N THR A 117 -5.39 14.95 1.25
CA THR A 117 -4.96 13.82 2.06
C THR A 117 -4.20 12.77 1.27
N ILE A 118 -4.35 12.72 -0.06
CA ILE A 118 -3.65 11.75 -0.91
C ILE A 118 -2.15 12.08 -0.97
N GLU A 119 -1.33 11.13 -0.55
CA GLU A 119 0.13 11.21 -0.61
C GLU A 119 0.71 10.50 -1.83
N SER A 120 -0.01 9.50 -2.37
CA SER A 120 0.40 8.77 -3.57
C SER A 120 -0.74 7.99 -4.22
N VAL A 121 -0.74 8.01 -5.56
CA VAL A 121 -1.57 7.14 -6.42
C VAL A 121 -0.62 6.20 -7.16
N PHE A 122 -0.63 4.92 -6.79
CA PHE A 122 0.16 3.88 -7.42
C PHE A 122 -0.59 3.30 -8.62
N LEU A 123 0.03 3.31 -9.81
CA LEU A 123 -0.51 2.66 -11.03
C LEU A 123 -0.26 1.15 -11.04
N GLN A 124 -0.33 0.51 -9.88
CA GLN A 124 0.08 -0.87 -9.70
C GLN A 124 -0.68 -1.54 -8.55
N SER A 125 -0.87 -2.88 -8.70
CA SER A 125 -1.09 -3.86 -7.66
C SER A 125 -0.28 -5.12 -7.96
N TYR A 126 -0.77 -5.98 -8.84
CA TYR A 126 -0.09 -7.21 -9.26
C TYR A 126 0.33 -7.19 -10.74
N ASN A 127 0.36 -6.05 -11.37
CA ASN A 127 0.78 -5.82 -12.76
C ASN A 127 2.18 -5.21 -12.85
N GLU A 128 2.70 -5.14 -14.09
CA GLU A 128 3.83 -4.26 -14.42
C GLU A 128 3.30 -3.02 -15.17
N PRO A 129 3.16 -1.87 -14.50
CA PRO A 129 2.46 -0.70 -15.06
C PRO A 129 3.15 -0.14 -16.31
N THR A 130 4.49 -0.25 -16.40
CA THR A 130 5.24 0.30 -17.54
C THR A 130 5.02 -0.48 -18.84
N LEU A 131 4.35 -1.63 -18.81
CA LEU A 131 3.94 -2.38 -20.01
C LEU A 131 2.64 -1.86 -20.61
N ASP A 132 1.82 -1.15 -19.84
CA ASP A 132 0.60 -0.52 -20.39
C ASP A 132 1.01 0.52 -21.43
N ARG A 133 0.48 0.42 -22.65
CA ARG A 133 0.74 1.39 -23.72
C ARG A 133 0.26 2.79 -23.36
N ARG A 134 -0.70 2.89 -22.43
CA ARG A 134 -1.29 4.14 -21.95
C ARG A 134 -0.59 4.69 -20.71
N PHE A 135 0.46 4.03 -20.21
CA PHE A 135 1.13 4.39 -18.95
C PHE A 135 1.50 5.88 -18.87
N LEU A 136 2.09 6.45 -19.93
CA LEU A 136 2.45 7.87 -19.95
C LEU A 136 1.22 8.78 -19.99
N ASP A 137 0.15 8.37 -20.67
CA ASP A 137 -1.10 9.14 -20.70
C ASP A 137 -1.79 9.09 -19.34
N GLN A 138 -1.78 7.95 -18.67
CA GLN A 138 -2.27 7.79 -17.29
C GLN A 138 -1.50 8.70 -16.33
N CYS A 139 -0.17 8.76 -16.43
CA CYS A 139 0.65 9.69 -15.65
C CYS A 139 0.26 11.14 -15.91
N ARG A 140 0.10 11.55 -17.19
CA ARG A 140 -0.30 12.91 -17.56
C ARG A 140 -1.69 13.28 -17.02
N THR A 141 -2.66 12.36 -17.08
CA THR A 141 -4.01 12.57 -16.54
C THR A 141 -3.96 12.80 -15.02
N LEU A 142 -3.18 12.01 -14.30
CA LEU A 142 -3.00 12.18 -12.86
C LEU A 142 -2.27 13.48 -12.51
N PHE A 143 -1.22 13.86 -13.25
CA PHE A 143 -0.52 15.14 -13.07
C PHE A 143 -1.44 16.32 -13.34
N ALA A 144 -2.24 16.27 -14.42
CA ALA A 144 -3.21 17.33 -14.73
C ALA A 144 -4.28 17.46 -13.64
N ALA A 145 -4.58 16.38 -12.93
CA ALA A 145 -5.49 16.37 -11.78
C ALA A 145 -4.81 16.78 -10.46
N ASP A 146 -3.52 17.15 -10.46
CA ASP A 146 -2.72 17.48 -9.27
C ASP A 146 -2.71 16.32 -8.24
N LEU A 147 -2.58 15.09 -8.73
CA LEU A 147 -2.48 13.89 -7.92
C LEU A 147 -1.04 13.33 -7.94
N PRO A 148 -0.47 12.99 -6.78
CA PRO A 148 0.91 12.53 -6.67
C PRO A 148 1.06 11.10 -7.20
N VAL A 149 1.68 10.93 -8.37
CA VAL A 149 1.86 9.62 -9.03
C VAL A 149 3.01 8.85 -8.43
N ALA A 150 2.76 7.60 -8.09
CA ALA A 150 3.77 6.66 -7.61
C ALA A 150 3.81 5.41 -8.52
N VAL A 151 5.01 4.85 -8.70
CA VAL A 151 5.21 3.68 -9.55
C VAL A 151 6.08 2.65 -8.82
N LEU A 152 5.56 1.42 -8.68
CA LEU A 152 6.38 0.23 -8.42
C LEU A 152 6.52 -0.52 -9.74
N SER A 153 7.75 -0.89 -10.10
CA SER A 153 8.05 -1.53 -11.37
C SER A 153 9.14 -2.58 -11.21
N ASN A 154 9.12 -3.58 -12.08
CA ASN A 154 10.24 -4.50 -12.26
C ASN A 154 11.37 -3.88 -13.10
N GLY A 155 11.20 -2.66 -13.60
CA GLY A 155 12.18 -1.89 -14.36
C GLY A 155 12.32 -2.27 -15.84
N THR A 156 11.69 -3.34 -16.31
CA THR A 156 11.85 -3.83 -17.69
C THR A 156 11.31 -2.86 -18.73
N GLY A 157 10.15 -2.30 -18.47
CA GLY A 157 9.45 -1.39 -19.39
C GLY A 157 9.80 0.08 -19.18
N LEU A 158 10.66 0.42 -18.22
CA LEU A 158 11.10 1.78 -17.93
C LEU A 158 12.25 2.21 -18.87
N THR A 159 11.95 2.25 -20.16
CA THR A 159 12.93 2.58 -21.21
C THR A 159 13.42 4.02 -21.12
N PRO A 160 14.60 4.36 -21.70
CA PRO A 160 15.08 5.73 -21.78
C PRO A 160 14.04 6.73 -22.29
N ALA A 161 13.31 6.40 -23.35
CA ALA A 161 12.25 7.25 -23.88
C ALA A 161 11.10 7.51 -22.88
N LYS A 162 10.70 6.51 -22.10
CA LYS A 162 9.71 6.69 -21.03
C LYS A 162 10.26 7.52 -19.87
N ILE A 163 11.52 7.30 -19.50
CA ILE A 163 12.21 8.10 -18.47
C ILE A 163 12.22 9.56 -18.87
N ASP A 164 12.64 9.87 -20.11
CA ASP A 164 12.68 11.25 -20.63
C ASP A 164 11.28 11.87 -20.64
N ALA A 165 10.25 11.16 -21.12
CA ALA A 165 8.87 11.63 -21.12
C ALA A 165 8.31 11.90 -19.71
N ILE A 166 8.72 11.11 -18.71
CA ILE A 166 8.35 11.35 -17.29
C ILE A 166 9.05 12.61 -16.78
N VAL A 167 10.34 12.76 -17.06
CA VAL A 167 11.12 13.94 -16.61
C VAL A 167 10.56 15.24 -17.24
N GLU A 168 10.19 15.19 -18.52
CA GLU A 168 9.58 16.31 -19.24
C GLU A 168 8.16 16.65 -18.75
N GLY A 169 7.37 15.62 -18.46
CA GLY A 169 5.97 15.80 -18.02
C GLY A 169 5.81 16.18 -16.55
N GLY A 170 6.85 16.06 -15.75
CA GLY A 170 6.89 16.27 -14.31
C GLY A 170 7.34 14.99 -13.58
N PRO A 171 8.16 15.12 -12.52
CA PRO A 171 8.67 13.95 -11.80
C PRO A 171 7.53 13.24 -11.10
N LEU A 172 7.63 11.90 -11.03
CA LEU A 172 6.80 11.09 -10.15
C LEU A 172 7.01 11.50 -8.69
N ARG A 173 6.03 11.29 -7.85
CA ARG A 173 6.20 11.41 -6.39
C ARG A 173 7.14 10.36 -5.86
N TYR A 174 6.99 9.12 -6.36
CA TYR A 174 7.78 7.98 -5.92
C TYR A 174 8.00 6.99 -7.06
N LEU A 175 9.23 6.51 -7.20
CA LEU A 175 9.60 5.42 -8.09
C LEU A 175 10.31 4.34 -7.27
N CYS A 176 9.77 3.13 -7.26
CA CYS A 176 10.39 1.98 -6.63
C CYS A 176 10.65 0.89 -7.66
N ILE A 177 11.89 0.46 -7.76
CA ILE A 177 12.28 -0.64 -8.64
C ILE A 177 12.56 -1.88 -7.81
N ASN A 178 11.93 -2.97 -8.19
CA ASN A 178 12.11 -4.25 -7.54
C ASN A 178 13.22 -5.05 -8.23
N LEU A 179 14.41 -5.11 -7.63
CA LEU A 179 15.60 -5.80 -8.15
C LEU A 179 16.16 -6.74 -7.08
N SER A 180 16.08 -8.07 -7.29
CA SER A 180 16.51 -9.06 -6.28
C SER A 180 18.02 -9.28 -6.25
N THR A 181 18.69 -9.28 -7.42
CA THR A 181 20.10 -9.66 -7.57
C THR A 181 20.70 -9.07 -8.85
N LEU A 182 22.02 -8.97 -8.92
CA LEU A 182 22.79 -8.66 -10.13
C LEU A 182 23.22 -9.92 -10.87
N ASP A 183 23.11 -11.09 -10.25
CA ASP A 183 23.44 -12.37 -10.85
C ASP A 183 22.33 -12.78 -11.83
N ARG A 184 22.71 -13.07 -13.08
CA ARG A 184 21.77 -13.35 -14.18
C ARG A 184 20.95 -14.61 -13.96
N ASP A 185 21.62 -15.69 -13.53
CA ASP A 185 20.96 -16.99 -13.41
C ASP A 185 20.01 -17.00 -12.22
N ARG A 186 20.38 -16.39 -11.11
CA ARG A 186 19.49 -16.19 -9.96
C ARG A 186 18.34 -15.24 -10.29
N TYR A 187 18.60 -14.15 -11.03
CA TYR A 187 17.53 -13.26 -11.48
C TYR A 187 16.49 -14.01 -12.31
N GLN A 188 16.95 -14.81 -13.29
CA GLN A 188 16.06 -15.61 -14.12
C GLN A 188 15.30 -16.65 -13.29
N HIS A 189 15.95 -17.30 -12.33
CA HIS A 189 15.29 -18.22 -11.41
C HIS A 189 14.20 -17.52 -10.58
N ASP A 190 14.52 -16.37 -9.98
CA ASP A 190 13.61 -15.67 -9.07
C ASP A 190 12.45 -14.96 -9.78
N ARG A 191 12.67 -14.52 -11.03
CA ARG A 191 11.74 -13.72 -11.82
C ARG A 191 11.06 -14.47 -12.95
N GLY A 192 11.49 -15.71 -13.22
CA GLY A 192 10.98 -16.53 -14.29
C GLY A 192 11.40 -16.10 -15.69
N GLU A 193 12.12 -14.97 -15.83
CA GLU A 193 12.55 -14.40 -17.12
C GLU A 193 13.93 -13.73 -17.00
N ASP A 194 14.75 -13.79 -18.04
CA ASP A 194 16.06 -13.17 -18.09
C ASP A 194 15.99 -11.71 -18.59
N HIS A 195 15.63 -10.82 -17.70
CA HIS A 195 15.54 -9.39 -18.03
C HIS A 195 16.60 -8.52 -17.33
N VAL A 196 17.52 -9.10 -16.55
CA VAL A 196 18.45 -8.33 -15.70
C VAL A 196 19.26 -7.30 -16.49
N ALA A 197 19.76 -7.65 -17.67
CA ALA A 197 20.55 -6.74 -18.50
C ALA A 197 19.73 -5.53 -19.00
N ALA A 198 18.45 -5.74 -19.33
CA ALA A 198 17.55 -4.66 -19.73
C ALA A 198 17.23 -3.73 -18.55
N VAL A 199 16.93 -4.32 -17.39
CA VAL A 199 16.67 -3.57 -16.16
C VAL A 199 17.87 -2.72 -15.78
N LEU A 200 19.08 -3.28 -15.76
CA LEU A 200 20.29 -2.55 -15.40
C LEU A 200 20.59 -1.39 -16.36
N ARG A 201 20.39 -1.57 -17.68
CA ARG A 201 20.52 -0.46 -18.65
C ARG A 201 19.53 0.68 -18.36
N ASN A 202 18.29 0.33 -18.05
CA ASN A 202 17.24 1.31 -17.72
C ASN A 202 17.56 2.06 -16.42
N LEU A 203 18.04 1.35 -15.40
CA LEU A 203 18.43 1.94 -14.12
C LEU A 203 19.69 2.81 -14.26
N ASP A 204 20.70 2.39 -15.03
CA ASP A 204 21.89 3.19 -15.32
C ASP A 204 21.52 4.49 -16.06
N TYR A 205 20.48 4.45 -16.91
CA TYR A 205 19.97 5.66 -17.55
C TYR A 205 19.22 6.57 -16.59
N ALA A 206 18.47 6.01 -15.64
CA ALA A 206 17.65 6.75 -14.69
C ALA A 206 18.44 7.34 -13.51
N LYS A 207 19.56 6.71 -13.11
CA LYS A 207 20.21 6.90 -11.81
C LYS A 207 20.59 8.33 -11.42
N ASP A 208 20.90 9.18 -12.43
CA ASP A 208 21.32 10.57 -12.22
C ASP A 208 20.21 11.58 -12.61
N ARG A 209 19.06 11.08 -13.07
CA ARG A 209 17.90 11.88 -13.50
C ARG A 209 16.85 11.97 -12.40
N ARG A 210 16.18 13.11 -12.29
CA ARG A 210 15.04 13.28 -11.38
C ARG A 210 13.77 12.68 -12.00
N VAL A 211 13.71 11.35 -12.10
CA VAL A 211 12.51 10.63 -12.57
C VAL A 211 11.39 10.70 -11.54
N ALA A 212 11.77 10.72 -10.25
CA ALA A 212 10.84 10.92 -9.15
C ALA A 212 11.47 11.80 -8.06
N ASP A 213 10.64 12.32 -7.14
CA ASP A 213 11.11 13.01 -5.95
C ASP A 213 11.88 12.05 -5.04
N ARG A 214 11.37 10.84 -4.87
CA ARG A 214 12.04 9.75 -4.18
C ARG A 214 12.17 8.54 -5.10
N MET A 215 13.39 8.00 -5.20
CA MET A 215 13.72 6.87 -6.06
C MET A 215 14.37 5.76 -5.22
N ASN A 216 13.73 4.58 -5.21
CA ASN A 216 14.22 3.45 -4.44
C ASN A 216 14.47 2.23 -5.33
N ILE A 217 15.49 1.44 -4.96
CA ILE A 217 15.63 0.06 -5.39
C ILE A 217 15.37 -0.82 -4.18
N VAL A 218 14.34 -1.66 -4.26
CA VAL A 218 14.06 -2.67 -3.24
C VAL A 218 14.67 -3.99 -3.64
N VAL A 219 15.60 -4.47 -2.80
CA VAL A 219 16.20 -5.79 -2.92
C VAL A 219 15.35 -6.77 -2.13
N LEU A 220 14.62 -7.63 -2.86
CA LEU A 220 13.78 -8.67 -2.26
C LEU A 220 14.55 -9.99 -2.16
N GLY A 221 14.43 -10.65 -1.01
CA GLY A 221 15.01 -11.97 -0.78
C GLY A 221 14.45 -12.60 0.49
N THR A 222 15.00 -13.75 0.88
CA THR A 222 14.51 -14.56 2.01
C THR A 222 15.08 -14.14 3.38
N GLY A 223 15.98 -13.16 3.41
CA GLY A 223 16.60 -12.71 4.67
C GLY A 223 17.87 -13.48 5.05
N ASP A 224 18.36 -14.34 4.18
CA ASP A 224 19.57 -15.15 4.37
C ASP A 224 20.86 -14.42 3.95
N ALA A 225 22.01 -15.10 4.05
CA ALA A 225 23.31 -14.57 3.68
C ALA A 225 23.42 -14.21 2.19
N THR A 226 22.72 -14.93 1.30
CA THR A 226 22.67 -14.61 -0.13
C THR A 226 21.96 -13.29 -0.36
N HIS A 227 20.85 -13.04 0.34
CA HIS A 227 20.14 -11.76 0.31
C HIS A 227 21.03 -10.60 0.80
N ASP A 228 21.87 -10.81 1.83
CA ASP A 228 22.79 -9.79 2.32
C ASP A 228 23.89 -9.47 1.28
N VAL A 229 24.42 -10.48 0.57
CA VAL A 229 25.39 -10.30 -0.52
C VAL A 229 24.76 -9.51 -1.68
N ASP A 230 23.54 -9.85 -2.09
CA ASP A 230 22.85 -9.16 -3.17
C ASP A 230 22.55 -7.70 -2.80
N PHE A 231 22.08 -7.47 -1.57
CA PHE A 231 21.86 -6.13 -1.08
C PHE A 231 23.12 -5.28 -1.08
N ALA A 232 24.25 -5.84 -0.59
CA ALA A 232 25.52 -5.14 -0.58
C ALA A 232 25.99 -4.78 -2.00
N ALA A 233 25.91 -5.73 -2.94
CA ALA A 233 26.33 -5.53 -4.32
C ALA A 233 25.49 -4.48 -5.06
N ILE A 234 24.15 -4.51 -4.88
CA ILE A 234 23.24 -3.52 -5.49
C ILE A 234 23.48 -2.14 -4.86
N ARG A 235 23.64 -2.05 -3.56
CA ARG A 235 23.94 -0.80 -2.87
C ARG A 235 25.26 -0.18 -3.33
N GLU A 236 26.31 -0.99 -3.51
CA GLU A 236 27.59 -0.53 -4.06
C GLU A 236 27.44 -0.01 -5.49
N ARG A 237 26.73 -0.76 -6.36
CA ARG A 237 26.52 -0.36 -7.76
C ARG A 237 25.80 0.99 -7.90
N PHE A 238 24.85 1.28 -7.04
CA PHE A 238 24.05 2.51 -7.10
C PHE A 238 24.48 3.57 -6.08
N ALA A 239 25.66 3.39 -5.45
CA ALA A 239 26.22 4.38 -4.54
C ALA A 239 26.43 5.74 -5.23
N GLY A 240 26.02 6.82 -4.57
CA GLY A 240 26.12 8.17 -5.11
C GLY A 240 25.09 8.54 -6.19
N SER A 241 24.22 7.61 -6.59
CA SER A 241 23.09 7.88 -7.48
C SER A 241 21.91 8.48 -6.73
N ARG A 242 20.82 8.78 -7.45
CA ARG A 242 19.55 9.22 -6.85
C ARG A 242 18.74 8.08 -6.25
N PHE A 243 19.14 6.82 -6.44
CA PHE A 243 18.45 5.67 -5.85
C PHE A 243 18.92 5.43 -4.42
N GLU A 244 17.94 5.35 -3.49
CA GLU A 244 18.11 4.73 -2.19
C GLU A 244 17.89 3.22 -2.33
N VAL A 245 18.81 2.41 -1.78
CA VAL A 245 18.70 0.95 -1.85
C VAL A 245 18.22 0.42 -0.52
N GLU A 246 17.09 -0.29 -0.53
CA GLU A 246 16.43 -0.85 0.64
C GLU A 246 16.40 -2.38 0.56
N ARG A 247 16.55 -3.04 1.71
CA ARG A 247 16.47 -4.49 1.85
C ARG A 247 15.11 -4.89 2.40
N HIS A 248 14.36 -5.72 1.66
CA HIS A 248 13.07 -6.21 2.10
C HIS A 248 13.01 -7.74 2.01
N VAL A 249 12.36 -8.38 2.98
CA VAL A 249 12.07 -9.80 2.96
C VAL A 249 10.77 -10.03 2.19
N VAL A 250 10.73 -11.09 1.38
CA VAL A 250 9.52 -11.52 0.69
C VAL A 250 8.40 -11.86 1.68
N MET A 251 7.16 -11.67 1.27
CA MET A 251 5.98 -11.87 2.12
C MET A 251 5.06 -12.95 1.53
N ASP A 252 4.40 -13.67 2.42
CA ASP A 252 3.49 -14.78 2.11
C ASP A 252 2.07 -14.35 1.70
N ARG A 253 1.83 -13.05 1.54
CA ARG A 253 0.52 -12.49 1.18
C ARG A 253 -0.59 -12.95 2.13
N ALA A 254 -0.40 -12.73 3.43
CA ALA A 254 -1.31 -13.15 4.49
C ALA A 254 -1.59 -14.67 4.48
N GLY A 255 -0.56 -15.46 4.22
CA GLY A 255 -0.62 -16.92 4.17
C GLY A 255 -1.11 -17.49 2.84
N TRP A 256 -1.25 -16.67 1.80
CA TRP A 256 -1.68 -17.14 0.47
C TRP A 256 -0.54 -17.80 -0.31
N LEU A 257 0.70 -17.34 -0.13
CA LEU A 257 1.90 -17.84 -0.81
C LEU A 257 2.80 -18.64 0.15
N ASP A 258 3.27 -19.80 -0.30
CA ASP A 258 4.45 -20.43 0.27
C ASP A 258 5.71 -19.86 -0.41
N VAL A 259 6.41 -18.99 0.32
CA VAL A 259 7.67 -18.36 -0.13
C VAL A 259 8.91 -18.98 0.55
N GLY A 260 8.77 -20.17 1.12
CA GLY A 260 9.84 -20.86 1.84
C GLY A 260 10.20 -20.25 3.20
N LEU A 261 9.40 -19.32 3.71
CA LEU A 261 9.56 -18.71 5.02
C LEU A 261 8.54 -19.27 6.00
N LYS A 262 8.87 -19.18 7.30
CA LYS A 262 7.91 -19.55 8.34
C LYS A 262 6.67 -18.62 8.23
N PRO A 263 5.47 -19.19 8.09
CA PRO A 263 4.25 -18.39 8.04
C PRO A 263 4.08 -17.50 9.28
N ALA A 264 3.40 -16.38 9.11
CA ALA A 264 3.04 -15.52 10.23
C ALA A 264 2.22 -16.31 11.27
N GLN A 265 2.43 -16.03 12.54
CA GLN A 265 1.60 -16.63 13.58
C GLN A 265 0.16 -16.14 13.42
N ARG A 266 -0.79 -17.12 13.42
CA ARG A 266 -2.21 -16.79 13.30
C ARG A 266 -2.68 -15.97 14.50
N LYS A 267 -3.30 -14.82 14.21
CA LYS A 267 -3.85 -13.89 15.21
C LYS A 267 -5.20 -14.39 15.72
N ARG A 268 -5.35 -14.47 17.05
CA ARG A 268 -6.62 -14.82 17.69
C ARG A 268 -7.50 -13.60 17.89
N HIS A 269 -6.93 -12.49 18.35
CA HIS A 269 -7.63 -11.25 18.70
C HIS A 269 -7.04 -10.08 17.93
N LEU A 270 -7.64 -9.76 16.79
CA LEU A 270 -7.21 -8.65 15.95
C LEU A 270 -7.36 -7.30 16.69
N ALA A 271 -6.41 -6.39 16.45
CA ALA A 271 -6.34 -5.08 17.11
C ALA A 271 -5.87 -3.95 16.19
N GLY A 272 -5.94 -4.13 14.86
CA GLY A 272 -5.54 -3.14 13.89
C GLY A 272 -4.60 -3.66 12.81
N CYS A 273 -4.06 -2.73 12.03
CA CYS A 273 -3.14 -3.01 10.94
C CYS A 273 -2.02 -1.97 10.93
N ASP A 274 -0.74 -2.43 10.96
CA ASP A 274 0.46 -1.57 10.96
C ASP A 274 1.07 -1.37 9.56
N ASN A 275 0.39 -1.76 8.50
CA ASN A 275 0.94 -1.61 7.16
C ASN A 275 0.78 -0.18 6.65
N VAL A 276 1.87 0.58 6.66
CA VAL A 276 1.95 1.98 6.19
C VAL A 276 0.79 2.80 6.79
N GLY A 277 0.80 2.95 8.12
CA GLY A 277 -0.32 3.52 8.88
C GLY A 277 -1.40 2.48 9.16
N SER A 278 -2.50 2.49 8.44
CA SER A 278 -3.55 1.47 8.52
C SER A 278 -4.25 1.30 7.18
N ARG A 279 -4.02 0.20 6.51
CA ARG A 279 -4.62 -0.01 5.17
C ARG A 279 -6.13 0.13 5.14
N PRO A 280 -6.92 -0.49 6.03
CA PRO A 280 -8.38 -0.38 5.96
C PRO A 280 -8.93 1.02 6.20
N LEU A 281 -8.13 1.93 6.76
CA LEU A 281 -8.53 3.31 7.05
C LEU A 281 -7.93 4.34 6.10
N GLN A 282 -6.77 4.03 5.48
CA GLN A 282 -5.97 5.01 4.76
C GLN A 282 -5.69 4.64 3.29
N HIS A 283 -6.02 3.43 2.86
CA HIS A 283 -5.72 2.96 1.51
C HIS A 283 -7.00 2.55 0.77
N LEU A 284 -6.99 2.74 -0.55
CA LEU A 284 -8.00 2.23 -1.47
C LEU A 284 -7.31 1.41 -2.56
N HIS A 285 -7.71 0.14 -2.69
CA HIS A 285 -7.16 -0.77 -3.70
C HIS A 285 -8.22 -1.03 -4.76
N ILE A 286 -7.93 -0.66 -6.02
CA ILE A 286 -8.86 -0.68 -7.14
C ILE A 286 -8.34 -1.63 -8.21
N THR A 287 -9.14 -2.63 -8.58
CA THR A 287 -8.82 -3.62 -9.62
C THR A 287 -9.09 -3.08 -11.02
N PRO A 288 -8.59 -3.72 -12.09
CA PRO A 288 -8.85 -3.27 -13.46
C PRO A 288 -10.34 -3.26 -13.86
N LYS A 289 -11.17 -4.03 -13.15
CA LYS A 289 -12.62 -4.07 -13.34
C LYS A 289 -13.40 -3.07 -12.49
N GLY A 290 -12.71 -2.19 -11.74
CA GLY A 290 -13.33 -1.15 -10.89
C GLY A 290 -13.73 -1.63 -9.49
N LYS A 291 -13.54 -2.91 -9.17
CA LYS A 291 -13.81 -3.38 -7.80
C LYS A 291 -12.80 -2.82 -6.82
N CYS A 292 -13.27 -2.45 -5.65
CA CYS A 292 -12.42 -2.07 -4.52
C CYS A 292 -12.29 -3.27 -3.58
N VAL A 293 -11.07 -3.60 -3.19
CA VAL A 293 -10.77 -4.68 -2.24
C VAL A 293 -10.18 -4.12 -0.95
N LEU A 294 -10.35 -4.84 0.15
CA LEU A 294 -9.89 -4.40 1.48
C LEU A 294 -8.40 -4.06 1.53
N CYS A 295 -7.58 -4.86 0.86
CA CYS A 295 -6.13 -4.77 0.96
C CYS A 295 -5.46 -5.40 -0.26
N CYS A 296 -4.24 -4.98 -0.60
CA CYS A 296 -3.42 -5.61 -1.64
C CYS A 296 -2.99 -7.05 -1.31
N GLU A 297 -3.18 -7.54 -0.09
CA GLU A 297 -2.93 -8.95 0.24
C GLU A 297 -4.09 -9.86 -0.20
N ASP A 298 -5.25 -9.29 -0.57
CA ASP A 298 -6.43 -10.01 -1.06
C ASP A 298 -6.33 -10.26 -2.57
N TYR A 299 -5.47 -11.18 -2.96
CA TYR A 299 -5.23 -11.51 -4.37
C TYR A 299 -6.46 -12.10 -5.06
N ASP A 300 -7.24 -12.91 -4.35
CA ASP A 300 -8.42 -13.61 -4.88
C ASP A 300 -9.68 -12.72 -4.91
N GLU A 301 -9.57 -11.44 -4.53
CA GLU A 301 -10.69 -10.50 -4.45
C GLU A 301 -11.87 -11.03 -3.61
N LYS A 302 -11.58 -11.70 -2.48
CA LYS A 302 -12.60 -12.24 -1.57
C LYS A 302 -13.28 -11.16 -0.72
N TYR A 303 -12.55 -10.09 -0.42
CA TYR A 303 -12.99 -9.03 0.48
C TYR A 303 -13.26 -7.75 -0.30
N VAL A 304 -14.21 -7.86 -1.26
CA VAL A 304 -14.69 -6.71 -2.05
C VAL A 304 -15.47 -5.77 -1.14
N VAL A 305 -15.10 -4.50 -1.15
CA VAL A 305 -15.72 -3.44 -0.32
C VAL A 305 -16.55 -2.45 -1.14
N GLY A 306 -16.52 -2.56 -2.47
CA GLY A 306 -17.32 -1.75 -3.37
C GLY A 306 -16.92 -1.93 -4.85
N ASP A 307 -17.63 -1.21 -5.73
CA ASP A 307 -17.45 -1.25 -7.17
C ASP A 307 -17.63 0.16 -7.76
N LEU A 308 -16.55 0.73 -8.29
CA LEU A 308 -16.53 2.11 -8.82
C LEU A 308 -17.17 2.23 -10.21
N THR A 309 -17.69 1.16 -10.77
CA THR A 309 -18.57 1.22 -11.95
C THR A 309 -20.00 1.62 -11.58
N THR A 310 -20.36 1.50 -10.30
CA THR A 310 -21.72 1.75 -9.78
C THR A 310 -21.76 2.67 -8.56
N HIS A 311 -20.63 2.85 -7.88
CA HIS A 311 -20.51 3.67 -6.66
C HIS A 311 -19.44 4.74 -6.81
N THR A 312 -19.57 5.78 -6.05
CA THR A 312 -18.50 6.78 -5.83
C THR A 312 -17.49 6.28 -4.82
N ILE A 313 -16.30 6.88 -4.79
CA ILE A 313 -15.28 6.58 -3.77
C ILE A 313 -15.82 6.87 -2.36
N ALA A 314 -16.62 7.91 -2.16
CA ALA A 314 -17.24 8.23 -0.87
C ALA A 314 -18.18 7.09 -0.41
N GLU A 315 -19.05 6.62 -1.29
CA GLU A 315 -19.97 5.51 -0.98
C GLU A 315 -19.22 4.21 -0.63
N VAL A 316 -18.09 3.95 -1.28
CA VAL A 316 -17.23 2.79 -0.94
C VAL A 316 -16.56 2.99 0.42
N LEU A 317 -15.94 4.15 0.66
CA LEU A 317 -15.20 4.43 1.91
C LEU A 317 -16.11 4.48 3.14
N GLU A 318 -17.37 4.90 2.98
CA GLU A 318 -18.39 4.99 4.03
C GLU A 318 -19.35 3.79 4.04
N GLY A 319 -19.15 2.84 3.11
CA GLY A 319 -20.03 1.68 2.90
C GLY A 319 -20.01 0.68 4.06
N ASP A 320 -21.12 -0.08 4.18
CA ASP A 320 -21.33 -1.07 5.24
C ASP A 320 -20.27 -2.18 5.22
N GLU A 321 -19.88 -2.63 4.02
CA GLU A 321 -18.91 -3.71 3.86
C GLU A 321 -17.54 -3.32 4.41
N LEU A 322 -17.03 -2.14 4.04
CA LEU A 322 -15.74 -1.67 4.55
C LEU A 322 -15.81 -1.34 6.04
N ALA A 323 -16.91 -0.74 6.51
CA ALA A 323 -17.13 -0.47 7.94
C ALA A 323 -17.13 -1.76 8.76
N ARG A 324 -17.80 -2.82 8.29
CA ARG A 324 -17.79 -4.14 8.93
C ARG A 324 -16.39 -4.74 8.98
N MET A 325 -15.65 -4.71 7.86
CA MET A 325 -14.28 -5.24 7.82
C MET A 325 -13.33 -4.45 8.72
N ARG A 326 -13.50 -3.13 8.85
CA ARG A 326 -12.75 -2.31 9.82
C ARG A 326 -13.01 -2.77 11.26
N ARG A 327 -14.28 -3.06 11.61
CA ARG A 327 -14.60 -3.61 12.94
C ARG A 327 -13.93 -4.96 13.18
N TRP A 328 -13.86 -5.83 12.17
CA TRP A 328 -13.11 -7.09 12.27
C TRP A 328 -11.61 -6.87 12.45
N VAL A 329 -11.00 -6.02 11.63
CA VAL A 329 -9.55 -5.73 11.70
C VAL A 329 -9.16 -5.15 13.07
N TYR A 330 -10.03 -4.36 13.68
CA TYR A 330 -9.77 -3.73 14.97
C TYR A 330 -10.38 -4.48 16.16
N GLY A 331 -10.92 -5.67 15.94
CA GLY A 331 -11.47 -6.53 17.00
C GLY A 331 -12.64 -5.93 17.74
N LEU A 332 -13.44 -5.09 17.08
CA LEU A 332 -14.71 -4.54 17.61
C LEU A 332 -15.85 -5.52 17.39
N GLU A 333 -15.71 -6.38 16.40
CA GLU A 333 -16.55 -7.53 16.13
C GLU A 333 -15.65 -8.73 15.85
N GLU A 334 -16.13 -9.93 16.17
CA GLU A 334 -15.38 -11.16 15.88
C GLU A 334 -15.30 -11.37 14.37
N ALA A 335 -14.06 -11.47 13.87
CA ALA A 335 -13.82 -11.75 12.46
C ALA A 335 -14.03 -13.23 12.15
N PRO A 336 -14.46 -13.60 10.92
CA PRO A 336 -14.51 -14.98 10.47
C PRO A 336 -13.17 -15.71 10.66
N ASP A 337 -13.23 -17.02 10.83
CA ASP A 337 -12.03 -17.82 11.07
C ASP A 337 -11.05 -17.79 9.90
N ASP A 338 -11.55 -17.69 8.67
CA ASP A 338 -10.78 -17.61 7.43
C ASP A 338 -10.41 -16.18 7.03
N PHE A 339 -10.71 -15.18 7.87
CA PHE A 339 -10.40 -13.79 7.55
C PHE A 339 -8.89 -13.58 7.40
N MET A 340 -8.47 -13.09 6.23
CA MET A 340 -7.06 -13.02 5.82
C MET A 340 -6.16 -12.30 6.84
N CYS A 341 -6.66 -11.28 7.54
CA CYS A 341 -5.86 -10.54 8.50
C CYS A 341 -5.41 -11.40 9.70
N ARG A 342 -6.06 -12.53 9.97
CA ARG A 342 -5.60 -13.46 11.01
C ARG A 342 -4.24 -14.08 10.70
N ASN A 343 -3.86 -14.19 9.43
CA ASN A 343 -2.57 -14.73 8.98
C ASN A 343 -1.59 -13.64 8.51
N CYS A 344 -1.96 -12.37 8.60
CA CYS A 344 -1.15 -11.28 8.09
C CYS A 344 -0.07 -10.84 9.10
N ILE A 345 1.17 -10.66 8.62
CA ILE A 345 2.29 -10.17 9.46
C ILE A 345 2.07 -8.75 9.98
N PHE A 346 1.28 -7.95 9.27
CA PHE A 346 0.98 -6.56 9.63
C PHE A 346 -0.24 -6.41 10.55
N ALA A 347 -0.98 -7.48 10.78
CA ALA A 347 -2.10 -7.42 11.70
C ALA A 347 -1.60 -7.33 13.14
N ARG A 348 -2.14 -6.36 13.88
CA ARG A 348 -1.93 -6.23 15.33
C ARG A 348 -2.77 -7.25 16.08
N GLU A 349 -2.27 -7.67 17.24
CA GLU A 349 -2.95 -8.57 18.17
C GLU A 349 -3.01 -7.95 19.56
N ARG A 350 -4.12 -8.19 20.27
CA ARG A 350 -4.25 -7.83 21.69
C ARG A 350 -3.57 -8.83 22.58
#